data_3c7f0de19624371cbdbb45b552581a9e
#
_entry.id   3c7f0de19624371cbdbb45b552581a9e
#
_cell.length_a   1.000
_cell.length_b   1.000
_cell.length_c   1.000
_cell.angle_alpha   90.00
_cell.angle_beta   90.00
_cell.angle_gamma   90.00
#
_symmetry.space_group_name_H-M   'P 1'
#
loop_
_entity.id
_entity.type
_entity.pdbx_description
1 polymer ?
#
loop_
_entity_poly.entity_id
_entity_poly.type
_entity_poly.pdbx_seq_one_letter_code
_entity_poly.pdbx_strand_id
1 'polypeptide(L)'
;MPKMTKPNNWLEIACLAGPMSDRIQVRFNSLLPSYVCSACAFNAHLSKQTSFLYSANQTDLLHCNLNENWKWKHLTLFHGLGAVMGPDSQERIPKAAVSWSSGKDSAYALFRTIQSGNYEVAALLTTVTSTYDRVSMHGVRRALLGEQSRAIGIPLMEVEIPPGCDNATYEKLMREATERMKSEGIEYIIFGDIFLQDVREYREKNLKGTSITPVFPLWGENTHDLAKKIIGSGVEAVIVCLDPSKIDRKFGGNSFDTGFLDSIPEEVDPCGENGEFHTFVHNAPFFTKNIPVAIGEKVERDGFLFTDLYLP
;
A
#
# COMPACT_ATOMS: atom_id res chain seq x y z
N MET A 1 4.93 -19.10 32.39
CA MET A 1 5.20 -17.97 31.46
C MET A 1 5.71 -16.80 32.29
N PRO A 2 6.95 -16.33 32.13
CA PRO A 2 7.44 -15.21 32.89
C PRO A 2 6.84 -13.91 32.33
N LYS A 3 6.35 -13.04 33.21
CA LYS A 3 5.91 -11.69 32.90
C LYS A 3 7.10 -10.87 32.40
N MET A 4 7.05 -10.41 31.17
CA MET A 4 7.98 -9.41 30.68
C MET A 4 7.78 -8.11 31.48
N THR A 5 8.76 -7.72 32.26
CA THR A 5 8.86 -6.41 32.89
C THR A 5 9.23 -5.39 31.81
N LYS A 6 8.42 -4.34 31.71
CA LYS A 6 8.69 -3.20 30.81
C LYS A 6 10.03 -2.53 31.21
N PRO A 7 10.87 -2.11 30.25
CA PRO A 7 12.10 -1.37 30.58
C PRO A 7 11.76 0.00 31.16
N ASN A 8 12.58 0.46 32.15
CA ASN A 8 12.31 1.64 32.96
C ASN A 8 12.49 3.02 32.28
N ASN A 9 12.57 3.08 30.95
CA ASN A 9 12.72 4.34 30.22
C ASN A 9 11.66 4.41 29.11
N TRP A 10 10.54 5.05 29.41
CA TRP A 10 9.46 5.32 28.47
C TRP A 10 9.38 6.80 28.17
N LEU A 11 9.19 7.12 26.89
CA LEU A 11 8.67 8.41 26.46
C LEU A 11 7.18 8.22 26.17
N GLU A 12 6.32 8.84 26.96
CA GLU A 12 4.87 8.81 26.73
C GLU A 12 4.46 10.18 26.15
N ILE A 13 4.02 10.16 24.89
CA ILE A 13 3.46 11.35 24.23
C ILE A 13 1.95 11.23 24.33
N ALA A 14 1.35 12.02 25.20
CA ALA A 14 -0.11 12.12 25.29
C ALA A 14 -0.61 13.28 24.43
N CYS A 15 -1.37 12.99 23.39
CA CYS A 15 -2.16 13.98 22.67
C CYS A 15 -3.50 14.14 23.37
N LEU A 16 -3.73 15.26 24.02
CA LEU A 16 -5.05 15.63 24.53
C LEU A 16 -5.82 16.32 23.40
N ALA A 17 -6.64 15.53 22.69
CA ALA A 17 -7.59 16.06 21.72
C ALA A 17 -8.79 16.66 22.46
N GLY A 18 -8.85 17.98 22.50
CA GLY A 18 -10.00 18.77 22.94
C GLY A 18 -10.22 19.92 21.98
N PRO A 19 -11.45 20.44 21.84
CA PRO A 19 -11.84 21.36 20.75
C PRO A 19 -11.17 22.75 20.77
N MET A 20 -10.15 23.00 21.56
CA MET A 20 -9.47 24.30 21.66
C MET A 20 -8.05 24.25 22.24
N SER A 21 -7.19 23.31 21.85
CA SER A 21 -5.76 23.50 22.25
C SER A 21 -4.80 22.94 21.20
N ASP A 22 -4.16 23.83 20.46
CA ASP A 22 -3.01 23.57 19.58
C ASP A 22 -1.73 23.30 20.37
N ARG A 23 -1.82 22.57 21.50
CA ARG A 23 -0.69 22.34 22.42
C ARG A 23 -0.44 20.86 22.60
N ILE A 24 0.78 20.44 22.28
CA ILE A 24 1.28 19.09 22.59
C ILE A 24 2.06 19.18 23.92
N GLN A 25 1.67 18.35 24.89
CA GLN A 25 2.43 18.17 26.13
C GLN A 25 3.27 16.90 26.04
N VAL A 26 4.59 17.05 26.18
CA VAL A 26 5.52 15.93 26.23
C VAL A 26 6.06 15.83 27.67
N ARG A 27 5.79 14.70 28.35
CA ARG A 27 6.34 14.42 29.69
C ARG A 27 7.55 13.51 29.58
N PHE A 28 8.64 13.93 30.18
CA PHE A 28 9.84 13.10 30.36
C PHE A 28 9.86 12.57 31.79
N ASN A 29 10.06 11.26 31.97
CA ASN A 29 10.23 10.67 33.28
C ASN A 29 11.73 10.64 33.60
N SER A 30 12.13 11.61 34.43
CA SER A 30 13.35 11.85 35.16
C SER A 30 14.72 11.32 34.67
N LEU A 31 15.72 12.23 34.75
CA LEU A 31 17.17 12.04 34.70
C LEU A 31 17.80 11.96 33.29
N LEU A 32 17.91 13.12 32.60
CA LEU A 32 19.09 13.40 31.76
C LEU A 32 19.08 14.88 31.25
N PRO A 33 19.97 15.77 31.77
CA PRO A 33 19.93 17.20 31.40
C PRO A 33 20.68 17.60 30.12
N SER A 34 21.44 16.72 29.47
CA SER A 34 22.46 17.19 28.52
C SER A 34 22.18 16.91 27.01
N TYR A 35 21.13 16.19 26.65
CA TYR A 35 20.96 15.72 25.26
C TYR A 35 19.81 16.36 24.47
N VAL A 36 19.05 17.23 25.08
CA VAL A 36 17.85 17.84 24.41
C VAL A 36 18.23 18.89 23.36
N CYS A 37 19.43 19.47 23.46
CA CYS A 37 19.82 20.61 22.63
C CYS A 37 20.06 20.26 21.15
N SER A 38 20.56 19.05 20.84
CA SER A 38 20.90 18.66 19.45
C SER A 38 19.68 18.29 18.58
N ALA A 39 18.65 17.70 19.16
CA ALA A 39 17.43 17.34 18.43
C ALA A 39 16.56 18.56 18.08
N CYS A 40 16.54 19.58 18.94
CA CYS A 40 15.81 20.82 18.69
C CYS A 40 16.48 21.70 17.62
N ALA A 41 17.81 21.68 17.50
CA ALA A 41 18.55 22.46 16.52
C ALA A 41 18.38 21.96 15.07
N PHE A 42 18.14 20.67 14.88
CA PHE A 42 18.03 20.08 13.53
C PHE A 42 16.71 20.44 12.81
N ASN A 43 15.63 20.72 13.55
CA ASN A 43 14.33 21.07 12.97
C ASN A 43 14.07 22.58 12.80
N ALA A 44 14.94 23.45 13.31
CA ALA A 44 14.79 24.90 13.20
C ALA A 44 15.04 25.47 11.79
N HIS A 45 15.53 24.64 10.84
CA HIS A 45 15.84 25.08 9.48
C HIS A 45 14.65 24.99 8.50
N LEU A 46 13.48 24.49 8.93
CA LEU A 46 12.36 24.19 8.06
C LEU A 46 11.16 25.15 8.12
N SER A 47 11.11 26.12 9.04
CA SER A 47 10.14 27.24 8.90
C SER A 47 10.52 28.45 9.75
N LYS A 48 10.31 29.67 9.19
CA LYS A 48 10.60 30.95 9.85
C LYS A 48 9.60 31.34 10.97
N GLN A 49 8.75 30.44 11.44
CA GLN A 49 7.65 30.76 12.38
C GLN A 49 7.50 29.79 13.56
N THR A 50 8.51 29.02 13.93
CA THR A 50 8.45 28.16 15.11
C THR A 50 9.31 28.76 16.23
N SER A 51 8.72 29.18 17.33
CA SER A 51 9.44 29.62 18.52
C SER A 51 9.46 28.49 19.55
N PHE A 52 10.66 28.12 20.01
CA PHE A 52 10.86 27.18 21.11
C PHE A 52 11.22 27.96 22.38
N LEU A 53 10.47 27.71 23.45
CA LEU A 53 10.81 28.22 24.78
C LEU A 53 11.27 27.02 25.63
N TYR A 54 12.52 27.06 26.06
CA TYR A 54 13.08 26.13 27.03
C TYR A 54 13.13 26.79 28.40
N SER A 55 12.57 26.14 29.40
CA SER A 55 12.68 26.56 30.80
C SER A 55 13.31 25.42 31.61
N ALA A 56 14.45 25.71 32.24
CA ALA A 56 15.29 24.77 32.94
C ALA A 56 14.96 24.65 34.44
N ASN A 57 13.70 24.69 34.85
CA ASN A 57 13.34 24.54 36.28
C ASN A 57 12.24 23.48 36.46
N GLN A 58 12.66 22.33 36.92
CA GLN A 58 12.03 21.29 37.74
C GLN A 58 10.73 20.60 37.32
N THR A 59 10.11 20.94 36.19
CA THR A 59 9.09 20.10 35.56
C THR A 59 9.24 20.27 34.06
N ASP A 60 9.86 19.30 33.39
CA ASP A 60 10.20 19.37 31.96
C ASP A 60 8.92 19.33 31.10
N LEU A 61 8.34 20.49 30.80
CA LEU A 61 7.23 20.70 29.90
C LEU A 61 7.74 21.44 28.66
N LEU A 62 7.76 20.76 27.53
CA LEU A 62 8.03 21.36 26.23
C LEU A 62 6.71 21.78 25.59
N HIS A 63 6.52 23.08 25.37
CA HIS A 63 5.40 23.63 24.63
C HIS A 63 5.82 23.92 23.19
N CYS A 64 5.12 23.32 22.23
CA CYS A 64 5.29 23.60 20.81
C CYS A 64 3.99 24.17 20.24
N ASN A 65 4.04 25.36 19.67
CA ASN A 65 2.91 25.95 18.93
C ASN A 65 3.03 25.56 17.45
N LEU A 66 2.04 24.84 16.93
CA LEU A 66 1.97 24.42 15.53
C LEU A 66 0.89 25.21 14.79
N ASN A 67 1.20 25.72 13.61
CA ASN A 67 0.26 26.42 12.75
C ASN A 67 -0.46 25.45 11.80
N GLU A 68 -1.64 25.78 11.33
CA GLU A 68 -2.74 24.95 10.77
C GLU A 68 -2.45 24.01 9.57
N ASN A 69 -1.21 23.76 9.15
CA ASN A 69 -0.90 23.01 7.93
C ASN A 69 0.07 21.81 8.11
N TRP A 70 0.07 21.17 9.28
CA TRP A 70 0.95 20.02 9.51
C TRP A 70 0.30 18.67 9.20
N LYS A 71 0.77 18.03 8.11
CA LYS A 71 0.59 16.57 7.91
C LYS A 71 1.66 15.85 8.74
N TRP A 72 1.22 14.98 9.63
CA TRP A 72 2.08 14.19 10.52
C TRP A 72 3.08 13.34 9.75
N LYS A 73 4.38 13.55 10.01
CA LYS A 73 5.42 12.56 9.75
C LYS A 73 5.81 11.97 11.10
N HIS A 74 5.85 10.64 11.19
CA HIS A 74 6.19 9.93 12.42
C HIS A 74 7.54 10.36 12.97
N LEU A 75 7.58 10.80 14.24
CA LEU A 75 8.80 11.04 14.97
C LEU A 75 9.14 9.78 15.76
N THR A 76 10.05 8.95 15.26
CA THR A 76 10.59 7.79 15.98
C THR A 76 11.90 8.21 16.64
N LEU A 77 11.92 8.30 17.97
CA LEU A 77 13.14 8.52 18.74
C LEU A 77 13.73 7.17 19.15
N PHE A 78 14.84 6.79 18.54
CA PHE A 78 15.64 5.66 18.99
C PHE A 78 16.61 6.07 20.10
N HIS A 79 16.54 5.40 21.27
CA HIS A 79 17.59 5.42 22.29
C HIS A 79 18.49 4.20 22.08
N GLY A 80 19.69 4.41 21.56
CA GLY A 80 20.75 3.43 21.44
C GLY A 80 22.01 3.93 22.15
N LEU A 81 22.54 3.12 23.05
CA LEU A 81 23.84 3.29 23.70
C LEU A 81 24.96 3.52 22.69
N GLY A 82 25.84 4.46 23.01
CA GLY A 82 26.95 4.97 22.23
C GLY A 82 27.71 3.95 21.37
N ALA A 83 27.44 4.00 20.09
CA ALA A 83 28.43 3.75 19.06
C ALA A 83 28.62 5.08 18.33
N VAL A 84 29.83 5.56 18.28
CA VAL A 84 30.20 6.68 17.39
C VAL A 84 30.04 6.18 15.99
N MET A 85 28.85 6.39 15.42
CA MET A 85 28.60 6.16 13.99
C MET A 85 29.21 7.34 13.23
N GLY A 86 30.08 7.04 12.30
CA GLY A 86 30.62 8.00 11.35
C GLY A 86 29.49 8.64 10.51
N PRO A 87 29.73 9.77 9.80
CA PRO A 87 28.71 10.61 9.20
C PRO A 87 28.05 10.04 7.93
N ASP A 88 27.91 8.70 7.76
CA ASP A 88 27.50 8.13 6.47
C ASP A 88 26.64 6.85 6.56
N SER A 89 25.63 6.84 7.44
CA SER A 89 24.57 5.81 7.38
C SER A 89 23.18 6.43 7.56
N GLN A 90 22.74 7.23 6.60
CA GLN A 90 21.31 7.31 6.35
C GLN A 90 20.89 5.92 5.84
N GLU A 91 20.15 5.17 6.66
CA GLU A 91 19.56 3.91 6.19
C GLU A 91 18.74 4.22 4.94
N ARG A 92 19.23 3.76 3.80
CA ARG A 92 18.55 3.94 2.50
C ARG A 92 17.23 3.18 2.57
N ILE A 93 16.12 3.88 2.34
CA ILE A 93 14.81 3.24 2.17
C ILE A 93 14.91 2.34 0.92
N PRO A 94 14.70 1.01 1.06
CA PRO A 94 14.84 0.09 -0.04
C PRO A 94 13.74 0.29 -1.08
N LYS A 95 14.08 0.08 -2.36
CA LYS A 95 13.11 0.19 -3.44
C LYS A 95 12.27 -1.06 -3.57
N ALA A 96 10.98 -0.86 -3.82
CA ALA A 96 10.01 -1.92 -4.08
C ALA A 96 9.25 -1.69 -5.38
N ALA A 97 8.84 -2.77 -6.04
CA ALA A 97 7.76 -2.77 -7.01
C ALA A 97 6.47 -3.28 -6.36
N VAL A 98 5.31 -2.89 -6.88
CA VAL A 98 4.03 -3.50 -6.52
C VAL A 98 3.55 -4.36 -7.68
N SER A 99 3.20 -5.61 -7.42
CA SER A 99 2.49 -6.45 -8.38
C SER A 99 1.09 -5.88 -8.59
N TRP A 100 0.94 -5.14 -9.69
CA TRP A 100 -0.22 -4.29 -9.95
C TRP A 100 -1.23 -4.97 -10.87
N SER A 101 -2.36 -5.35 -10.31
CA SER A 101 -3.47 -5.97 -11.06
C SER A 101 -4.54 -4.97 -11.49
N SER A 102 -4.42 -3.70 -11.16
CA SER A 102 -5.44 -2.64 -11.24
C SER A 102 -6.59 -2.74 -10.22
N GLY A 103 -6.66 -3.82 -9.46
CA GLY A 103 -7.74 -4.12 -8.53
C GLY A 103 -7.51 -3.63 -7.11
N LYS A 104 -8.55 -3.77 -6.29
CA LYS A 104 -8.63 -3.28 -4.91
C LYS A 104 -7.52 -3.82 -4.00
N ASP A 105 -7.12 -5.10 -4.14
CA ASP A 105 -6.16 -5.73 -3.23
C ASP A 105 -4.75 -5.21 -3.49
N SER A 106 -4.33 -5.12 -4.76
CA SER A 106 -3.06 -4.49 -5.13
C SER A 106 -3.02 -3.00 -4.75
N ALA A 107 -4.16 -2.29 -4.90
CA ALA A 107 -4.29 -0.90 -4.49
C ALA A 107 -4.17 -0.73 -2.96
N TYR A 108 -4.81 -1.61 -2.20
CA TYR A 108 -4.73 -1.56 -0.74
C TYR A 108 -3.36 -2.02 -0.22
N ALA A 109 -2.72 -2.97 -0.88
CA ALA A 109 -1.33 -3.34 -0.59
C ALA A 109 -0.37 -2.16 -0.82
N LEU A 110 -0.54 -1.41 -1.93
CA LEU A 110 0.19 -0.18 -2.18
C LEU A 110 -0.09 0.88 -1.10
N PHE A 111 -1.35 1.11 -0.75
CA PHE A 111 -1.75 2.05 0.30
C PHE A 111 -1.06 1.74 1.63
N ARG A 112 -1.09 0.49 2.08
CA ARG A 112 -0.40 0.05 3.31
C ARG A 112 1.11 0.21 3.22
N THR A 113 1.68 -0.07 2.06
CA THR A 113 3.12 0.10 1.82
C THR A 113 3.54 1.57 1.93
N ILE A 114 2.78 2.48 1.31
CA ILE A 114 3.01 3.93 1.42
C ILE A 114 2.87 4.40 2.88
N GLN A 115 1.83 3.94 3.58
CA GLN A 115 1.62 4.32 4.98
C GLN A 115 2.73 3.81 5.91
N SER A 116 3.31 2.65 5.63
CA SER A 116 4.39 2.10 6.46
C SER A 116 5.68 2.91 6.37
N GLY A 117 5.93 3.57 5.24
CA GLY A 117 7.17 4.30 4.96
C GLY A 117 8.42 3.42 4.86
N ASN A 118 8.27 2.09 4.89
CA ASN A 118 9.39 1.15 4.90
C ASN A 118 10.02 0.94 3.51
N TYR A 119 9.34 1.34 2.44
CA TYR A 119 9.75 1.13 1.06
C TYR A 119 9.51 2.37 0.21
N GLU A 120 10.45 2.65 -0.70
CA GLU A 120 10.24 3.55 -1.84
C GLU A 120 9.61 2.74 -2.99
N VAL A 121 8.34 2.99 -3.31
CA VAL A 121 7.69 2.28 -4.42
C VAL A 121 8.13 2.90 -5.74
N ALA A 122 8.99 2.18 -6.47
CA ALA A 122 9.63 2.65 -7.70
C ALA A 122 8.90 2.24 -8.98
N ALA A 123 8.08 1.16 -8.94
CA ALA A 123 7.37 0.66 -10.12
C ALA A 123 6.07 -0.07 -9.77
N LEU A 124 5.11 -0.06 -10.71
CA LEU A 124 3.94 -0.91 -10.75
C LEU A 124 4.18 -2.00 -11.80
N LEU A 125 4.41 -3.25 -11.37
CA LEU A 125 4.63 -4.38 -12.27
C LEU A 125 3.30 -5.02 -12.64
N THR A 126 3.01 -5.13 -13.91
CA THR A 126 1.76 -5.71 -14.41
C THR A 126 1.99 -6.62 -15.62
N THR A 127 1.10 -7.59 -15.81
CA THR A 127 1.07 -8.44 -17.00
C THR A 127 -0.06 -8.02 -17.92
N VAL A 128 0.24 -7.85 -19.22
CA VAL A 128 -0.73 -7.44 -20.24
C VAL A 128 -0.75 -8.49 -21.34
N THR A 129 -1.94 -8.94 -21.73
CA THR A 129 -2.06 -9.83 -22.89
C THR A 129 -2.01 -9.01 -24.18
N SER A 130 -0.95 -9.17 -24.94
CA SER A 130 -0.62 -8.33 -26.11
C SER A 130 -1.72 -8.27 -27.16
N THR A 131 -2.39 -9.39 -27.45
CA THR A 131 -3.43 -9.46 -28.49
C THR A 131 -4.71 -8.72 -28.13
N TYR A 132 -5.04 -8.61 -26.84
CA TYR A 132 -6.29 -8.00 -26.40
C TYR A 132 -6.12 -6.58 -25.88
N ASP A 133 -4.88 -6.11 -25.72
CA ASP A 133 -4.53 -4.83 -25.10
C ASP A 133 -5.22 -4.63 -23.73
N ARG A 134 -5.21 -5.71 -22.92
CA ARG A 134 -5.88 -5.78 -21.63
C ARG A 134 -5.02 -6.43 -20.58
N VAL A 135 -5.25 -6.01 -19.33
CA VAL A 135 -4.65 -6.65 -18.14
C VAL A 135 -5.09 -8.12 -18.10
N SER A 136 -4.11 -9.01 -17.92
CA SER A 136 -4.37 -10.44 -17.82
C SER A 136 -5.33 -10.73 -16.65
N MET A 137 -6.27 -11.65 -16.83
CA MET A 137 -7.32 -12.07 -15.87
C MET A 137 -8.40 -11.00 -15.60
N HIS A 138 -8.06 -9.75 -15.40
CA HIS A 138 -9.02 -8.68 -15.05
C HIS A 138 -9.78 -8.13 -16.26
N GLY A 139 -9.24 -8.29 -17.47
CA GLY A 139 -9.86 -7.81 -18.70
C GLY A 139 -9.89 -6.28 -18.85
N VAL A 140 -9.23 -5.54 -17.96
CA VAL A 140 -9.16 -4.07 -17.97
C VAL A 140 -8.33 -3.59 -19.15
N ARG A 141 -8.79 -2.54 -19.83
CA ARG A 141 -8.08 -1.92 -20.96
C ARG A 141 -6.74 -1.35 -20.52
N ARG A 142 -5.66 -1.56 -21.29
CA ARG A 142 -4.33 -1.01 -21.04
C ARG A 142 -4.33 0.52 -20.89
N ALA A 143 -5.22 1.21 -21.63
CA ALA A 143 -5.39 2.66 -21.51
C ALA A 143 -5.77 3.08 -20.07
N LEU A 144 -6.68 2.36 -19.40
CA LEU A 144 -7.09 2.61 -18.02
C LEU A 144 -5.96 2.32 -17.03
N LEU A 145 -5.17 1.28 -17.29
CA LEU A 145 -3.97 0.98 -16.51
C LEU A 145 -2.95 2.13 -16.56
N GLY A 146 -2.76 2.71 -17.76
CA GLY A 146 -1.93 3.90 -17.94
C GLY A 146 -2.44 5.12 -17.17
N GLU A 147 -3.77 5.31 -17.09
CA GLU A 147 -4.35 6.38 -16.25
C GLU A 147 -4.11 6.13 -14.76
N GLN A 148 -4.18 4.88 -14.28
CA GLN A 148 -3.83 4.57 -12.90
C GLN A 148 -2.38 4.94 -12.60
N SER A 149 -1.43 4.52 -13.44
CA SER A 149 -0.01 4.88 -13.27
C SER A 149 0.19 6.41 -13.20
N ARG A 150 -0.47 7.16 -14.08
CA ARG A 150 -0.43 8.64 -14.08
C ARG A 150 -1.06 9.24 -12.81
N ALA A 151 -2.21 8.71 -12.38
CA ALA A 151 -2.89 9.18 -11.18
C ALA A 151 -2.10 8.89 -9.90
N ILE A 152 -1.40 7.75 -9.86
CA ILE A 152 -0.55 7.34 -8.74
C ILE A 152 0.80 8.10 -8.76
N GLY A 153 1.30 8.44 -9.96
CA GLY A 153 2.62 9.04 -10.13
C GLY A 153 3.78 8.04 -10.03
N ILE A 154 3.50 6.74 -10.16
CA ILE A 154 4.48 5.65 -10.15
C ILE A 154 4.52 5.02 -11.57
N PRO A 155 5.72 4.83 -12.15
CA PRO A 155 5.85 4.28 -13.49
C PRO A 155 5.34 2.83 -13.58
N LEU A 156 4.75 2.49 -14.73
CA LEU A 156 4.28 1.15 -15.05
C LEU A 156 5.42 0.34 -15.69
N MET A 157 5.63 -0.85 -15.17
CA MET A 157 6.51 -1.87 -15.75
C MET A 157 5.62 -2.99 -16.30
N GLU A 158 5.41 -2.99 -17.60
CA GLU A 158 4.57 -3.97 -18.27
C GLU A 158 5.36 -5.19 -18.73
N VAL A 159 4.78 -6.37 -18.52
CA VAL A 159 5.22 -7.65 -19.06
C VAL A 159 4.17 -8.10 -20.08
N GLU A 160 4.52 -8.05 -21.36
CA GLU A 160 3.63 -8.49 -22.42
C GLU A 160 3.64 -10.02 -22.51
N ILE A 161 2.45 -10.61 -22.34
CA ILE A 161 2.23 -12.05 -22.38
C ILE A 161 1.48 -12.41 -23.65
N PRO A 162 1.99 -13.35 -24.49
CA PRO A 162 1.28 -13.81 -25.65
C PRO A 162 0.00 -14.58 -25.26
N PRO A 163 -1.03 -14.58 -26.11
CA PRO A 163 -2.23 -15.36 -25.85
C PRO A 163 -1.91 -16.86 -25.82
N GLY A 164 -2.53 -17.59 -24.89
CA GLY A 164 -2.26 -19.03 -24.72
C GLY A 164 -0.84 -19.33 -24.21
N CYS A 165 -0.22 -18.36 -23.52
CA CYS A 165 1.12 -18.51 -22.94
C CYS A 165 1.21 -19.74 -22.06
N ASP A 166 2.17 -20.61 -22.32
CA ASP A 166 2.50 -21.72 -21.44
C ASP A 166 3.34 -21.25 -20.21
N ASN A 167 3.41 -22.11 -19.22
CA ASN A 167 4.13 -21.79 -17.97
C ASN A 167 5.61 -21.46 -18.21
N ALA A 168 6.28 -22.16 -19.15
CA ALA A 168 7.69 -21.94 -19.42
C ALA A 168 7.96 -20.56 -20.02
N THR A 169 7.10 -20.15 -20.96
CA THR A 169 7.15 -18.80 -21.55
C THR A 169 6.83 -17.73 -20.52
N TYR A 170 5.80 -17.94 -19.69
CA TYR A 170 5.45 -17.02 -18.60
C TYR A 170 6.62 -16.86 -17.61
N GLU A 171 7.21 -17.95 -17.14
CA GLU A 171 8.34 -17.91 -16.21
C GLU A 171 9.58 -17.22 -16.81
N LYS A 172 9.81 -17.38 -18.13
CA LYS A 172 10.88 -16.67 -18.83
C LYS A 172 10.65 -15.17 -18.81
N LEU A 173 9.45 -14.71 -19.21
CA LEU A 173 9.09 -13.29 -19.25
C LEU A 173 9.15 -12.65 -17.86
N MET A 174 8.67 -13.35 -16.83
CA MET A 174 8.76 -12.87 -15.45
C MET A 174 10.19 -12.82 -14.94
N ARG A 175 11.07 -13.72 -15.37
CA ARG A 175 12.50 -13.68 -15.06
C ARG A 175 13.18 -12.46 -15.69
N GLU A 176 12.87 -12.15 -16.95
CA GLU A 176 13.36 -10.95 -17.63
C GLU A 176 12.90 -9.67 -16.90
N ALA A 177 11.62 -9.62 -16.47
CA ALA A 177 11.11 -8.52 -15.66
C ALA A 177 11.84 -8.41 -14.30
N THR A 178 12.16 -9.54 -13.67
CA THR A 178 12.93 -9.58 -12.42
C THR A 178 14.35 -9.01 -12.61
N GLU A 179 15.05 -9.38 -13.69
CA GLU A 179 16.37 -8.82 -13.99
C GLU A 179 16.29 -7.31 -14.27
N ARG A 180 15.24 -6.84 -14.94
CA ARG A 180 15.01 -5.41 -15.12
C ARG A 180 14.79 -4.70 -13.79
N MET A 181 13.95 -5.21 -12.90
CA MET A 181 13.75 -4.66 -11.55
C MET A 181 15.07 -4.54 -10.79
N LYS A 182 15.91 -5.57 -10.83
CA LYS A 182 17.26 -5.55 -10.23
C LYS A 182 18.15 -4.44 -10.80
N SER A 183 18.15 -4.27 -12.12
CA SER A 183 18.96 -3.23 -12.77
C SER A 183 18.51 -1.81 -12.39
N GLU A 184 17.23 -1.64 -12.01
CA GLU A 184 16.67 -0.38 -11.51
C GLU A 184 16.85 -0.22 -9.98
N GLY A 185 17.51 -1.18 -9.32
CA GLY A 185 17.81 -1.18 -7.88
C GLY A 185 16.61 -1.53 -7.01
N ILE A 186 15.60 -2.19 -7.57
CA ILE A 186 14.44 -2.71 -6.83
C ILE A 186 14.85 -4.00 -6.11
N GLU A 187 14.56 -4.07 -4.83
CA GLU A 187 14.96 -5.17 -3.93
C GLU A 187 13.76 -5.95 -3.40
N TYR A 188 12.55 -5.38 -3.50
CA TYR A 188 11.32 -5.98 -2.98
C TYR A 188 10.22 -5.95 -4.03
N ILE A 189 9.31 -6.93 -3.94
CA ILE A 189 8.04 -6.90 -4.68
C ILE A 189 6.88 -7.13 -3.72
N ILE A 190 5.91 -6.22 -3.76
CA ILE A 190 4.73 -6.21 -2.90
C ILE A 190 3.60 -6.92 -3.63
N PHE A 191 2.97 -7.88 -2.99
CA PHE A 191 1.83 -8.63 -3.51
C PHE A 191 0.58 -8.37 -2.66
N GLY A 192 -0.58 -8.30 -3.31
CA GLY A 192 -1.87 -8.14 -2.66
C GLY A 192 -2.57 -9.46 -2.29
N ASP A 193 -1.85 -10.58 -2.29
CA ASP A 193 -2.41 -11.90 -1.95
C ASP A 193 -2.78 -11.98 -0.47
N ILE A 194 -3.92 -12.62 -0.16
CA ILE A 194 -4.51 -12.58 1.19
C ILE A 194 -4.33 -13.94 1.91
N PHE A 195 -4.70 -15.07 1.31
CA PHE A 195 -4.62 -16.37 1.99
C PHE A 195 -4.35 -17.59 1.09
N LEU A 196 -4.29 -17.44 -0.24
CA LEU A 196 -4.04 -18.58 -1.15
C LEU A 196 -2.59 -19.04 -1.04
N GLN A 197 -2.38 -20.11 -0.29
CA GLN A 197 -1.04 -20.62 0.06
C GLN A 197 -0.25 -21.10 -1.18
N ASP A 198 -0.90 -21.78 -2.11
CA ASP A 198 -0.31 -22.25 -3.37
C ASP A 198 0.18 -21.10 -4.26
N VAL A 199 -0.58 -19.98 -4.31
CA VAL A 199 -0.19 -18.77 -5.04
C VAL A 199 1.04 -18.14 -4.38
N ARG A 200 1.06 -18.00 -3.07
CA ARG A 200 2.18 -17.47 -2.32
C ARG A 200 3.44 -18.31 -2.53
N GLU A 201 3.35 -19.62 -2.38
CA GLU A 201 4.48 -20.55 -2.58
C GLU A 201 5.01 -20.47 -4.03
N TYR A 202 4.13 -20.34 -5.02
CA TYR A 202 4.52 -20.13 -6.41
C TYR A 202 5.32 -18.84 -6.59
N ARG A 203 4.89 -17.72 -5.97
CA ARG A 203 5.61 -16.43 -6.02
C ARG A 203 6.97 -16.53 -5.33
N GLU A 204 7.01 -17.07 -4.12
CA GLU A 204 8.25 -17.26 -3.36
C GLU A 204 9.23 -18.16 -4.11
N LYS A 205 8.75 -19.25 -4.71
CA LYS A 205 9.55 -20.16 -5.54
C LYS A 205 10.16 -19.45 -6.74
N ASN A 206 9.39 -18.64 -7.46
CA ASN A 206 9.85 -17.96 -8.67
C ASN A 206 10.86 -16.84 -8.37
N LEU A 207 10.80 -16.27 -7.18
CA LEU A 207 11.74 -15.22 -6.75
C LEU A 207 12.97 -15.80 -6.03
N LYS A 208 12.98 -17.09 -5.71
CA LYS A 208 14.11 -17.74 -5.03
C LYS A 208 15.39 -17.60 -5.85
N GLY A 209 16.43 -17.03 -5.25
CA GLY A 209 17.74 -16.83 -5.89
C GLY A 209 17.82 -15.60 -6.79
N THR A 210 16.78 -14.77 -6.90
CA THR A 210 16.77 -13.56 -7.73
C THR A 210 17.30 -12.31 -7.02
N SER A 211 17.54 -12.35 -5.71
CA SER A 211 17.84 -11.19 -4.85
C SER A 211 16.65 -10.21 -4.69
N ILE A 212 15.46 -10.56 -5.15
CA ILE A 212 14.22 -9.81 -4.89
C ILE A 212 13.40 -10.55 -3.84
N THR A 213 13.01 -9.82 -2.80
CA THR A 213 12.25 -10.38 -1.68
C THR A 213 10.75 -10.10 -1.85
N PRO A 214 9.88 -11.13 -1.85
CA PRO A 214 8.44 -10.92 -1.86
C PRO A 214 7.93 -10.43 -0.50
N VAL A 215 6.95 -9.53 -0.51
CA VAL A 215 6.28 -8.97 0.67
C VAL A 215 4.78 -9.06 0.49
N PHE A 216 4.08 -9.54 1.50
CA PHE A 216 2.63 -9.79 1.47
C PHE A 216 1.95 -9.00 2.60
N PRO A 217 1.67 -7.72 2.43
CA PRO A 217 1.17 -6.86 3.52
C PRO A 217 -0.26 -7.20 3.96
N LEU A 218 -1.01 -7.98 3.17
CA LEU A 218 -2.40 -8.36 3.47
C LEU A 218 -2.53 -9.81 3.95
N TRP A 219 -1.41 -10.54 4.02
CA TRP A 219 -1.43 -11.97 4.29
C TRP A 219 -2.01 -12.33 5.64
N GLY A 220 -2.98 -13.27 5.61
CA GLY A 220 -3.63 -13.81 6.81
C GLY A 220 -4.66 -12.90 7.44
N GLU A 221 -5.02 -11.77 6.80
CA GLU A 221 -6.12 -10.95 7.29
C GLU A 221 -7.48 -11.63 7.06
N ASN A 222 -8.41 -11.42 7.98
CA ASN A 222 -9.80 -11.83 7.78
C ASN A 222 -10.42 -11.02 6.64
N THR A 223 -10.96 -11.68 5.61
CA THR A 223 -11.43 -11.03 4.39
C THR A 223 -12.66 -10.14 4.59
N HIS A 224 -13.55 -10.46 5.54
CA HIS A 224 -14.68 -9.59 5.89
C HIS A 224 -14.21 -8.25 6.49
N ASP A 225 -13.22 -8.30 7.38
CA ASP A 225 -12.66 -7.10 7.99
C ASP A 225 -11.80 -6.33 6.97
N LEU A 226 -11.07 -7.06 6.13
CA LEU A 226 -10.22 -6.47 5.09
C LEU A 226 -11.06 -5.73 4.05
N ALA A 227 -12.15 -6.32 3.55
CA ALA A 227 -13.06 -5.67 2.61
C ALA A 227 -13.60 -4.34 3.17
N LYS A 228 -14.02 -4.33 4.44
CA LYS A 228 -14.46 -3.10 5.13
C LYS A 228 -13.33 -2.07 5.28
N LYS A 229 -12.10 -2.52 5.58
CA LYS A 229 -10.92 -1.64 5.66
C LYS A 229 -10.58 -1.04 4.30
N ILE A 230 -10.67 -1.82 3.21
CA ILE A 230 -10.45 -1.34 1.84
C ILE A 230 -11.43 -0.22 1.52
N ILE A 231 -12.73 -0.46 1.71
CA ILE A 231 -13.79 0.54 1.49
C ILE A 231 -13.57 1.76 2.38
N GLY A 232 -13.35 1.54 3.67
CA GLY A 232 -13.14 2.61 4.66
C GLY A 232 -11.86 3.42 4.45
N SER A 233 -10.90 2.91 3.69
CA SER A 233 -9.67 3.63 3.33
C SER A 233 -9.89 4.70 2.25
N GLY A 234 -11.03 4.70 1.56
CA GLY A 234 -11.31 5.57 0.42
C GLY A 234 -10.83 5.00 -0.93
N VAL A 235 -10.51 3.72 -1.01
CA VAL A 235 -10.32 3.01 -2.28
C VAL A 235 -11.68 2.75 -2.90
N GLU A 236 -11.93 3.32 -4.07
CA GLU A 236 -13.17 3.15 -4.85
C GLU A 236 -12.91 2.29 -6.08
N ALA A 237 -13.69 1.22 -6.22
CA ALA A 237 -13.50 0.24 -7.27
C ALA A 237 -14.82 -0.23 -7.89
N VAL A 238 -14.74 -0.68 -9.15
CA VAL A 238 -15.86 -1.27 -9.90
C VAL A 238 -15.55 -2.73 -10.19
N ILE A 239 -16.57 -3.61 -10.09
CA ILE A 239 -16.46 -5.03 -10.42
C ILE A 239 -16.41 -5.19 -11.94
N VAL A 240 -15.28 -5.66 -12.46
CA VAL A 240 -15.01 -5.75 -13.91
C VAL A 240 -15.00 -7.17 -14.45
N CYS A 241 -14.84 -8.15 -13.59
CA CYS A 241 -14.89 -9.57 -13.95
C CYS A 241 -15.54 -10.34 -12.81
N LEU A 242 -16.36 -11.31 -13.11
CA LEU A 242 -16.93 -12.21 -12.09
C LEU A 242 -17.19 -13.61 -12.67
N ASP A 243 -17.15 -14.60 -11.78
CA ASP A 243 -17.57 -15.97 -12.07
C ASP A 243 -19.08 -16.11 -11.82
N PRO A 244 -19.91 -16.23 -12.88
CA PRO A 244 -21.35 -16.30 -12.71
C PRO A 244 -21.85 -17.61 -12.08
N SER A 245 -20.98 -18.59 -11.88
CA SER A 245 -21.29 -19.80 -11.11
C SER A 245 -21.22 -19.58 -9.60
N LYS A 246 -20.51 -18.52 -9.16
CA LYS A 246 -20.27 -18.20 -7.75
C LYS A 246 -21.04 -16.95 -7.29
N ILE A 247 -21.20 -15.98 -8.18
CA ILE A 247 -21.84 -14.70 -7.86
C ILE A 247 -22.76 -14.24 -8.98
N ASP A 248 -23.90 -13.59 -8.64
CA ASP A 248 -24.90 -13.15 -9.61
C ASP A 248 -24.32 -12.14 -10.63
N ARG A 249 -24.64 -12.34 -11.91
CA ARG A 249 -24.27 -11.47 -13.05
C ARG A 249 -24.65 -10.00 -12.86
N LYS A 250 -25.69 -9.71 -12.05
CA LYS A 250 -26.13 -8.33 -11.78
C LYS A 250 -25.04 -7.47 -11.18
N PHE A 251 -24.07 -8.06 -10.46
CA PHE A 251 -22.99 -7.35 -9.80
C PHE A 251 -21.89 -6.85 -10.73
N GLY A 252 -21.78 -7.37 -11.94
CA GLY A 252 -20.83 -6.84 -12.94
C GLY A 252 -21.11 -5.36 -13.20
N GLY A 253 -20.10 -4.52 -13.06
CA GLY A 253 -20.20 -3.06 -13.21
C GLY A 253 -20.69 -2.33 -11.97
N ASN A 254 -21.02 -3.02 -10.87
CA ASN A 254 -21.35 -2.36 -9.61
C ASN A 254 -20.11 -1.87 -8.89
N SER A 255 -20.28 -0.86 -8.03
CA SER A 255 -19.26 -0.43 -7.10
C SER A 255 -18.94 -1.51 -6.06
N PHE A 256 -17.69 -1.63 -5.69
CA PHE A 256 -17.26 -2.39 -4.53
C PHE A 256 -17.43 -1.51 -3.28
N ASP A 257 -18.59 -1.61 -2.65
CA ASP A 257 -19.00 -0.81 -1.50
C ASP A 257 -19.72 -1.65 -0.44
N THR A 258 -20.16 -1.02 0.62
CA THR A 258 -20.90 -1.70 1.71
C THR A 258 -22.18 -2.34 1.21
N GLY A 259 -22.91 -1.69 0.28
CA GLY A 259 -24.13 -2.25 -0.31
C GLY A 259 -23.87 -3.53 -1.12
N PHE A 260 -22.73 -3.60 -1.79
CA PHE A 260 -22.26 -4.81 -2.43
C PHE A 260 -21.98 -5.91 -1.39
N LEU A 261 -21.21 -5.61 -0.35
CA LEU A 261 -20.86 -6.58 0.70
C LEU A 261 -22.12 -7.13 1.42
N ASP A 262 -23.13 -6.28 1.64
CA ASP A 262 -24.38 -6.68 2.27
C ASP A 262 -25.29 -7.52 1.35
N SER A 263 -24.99 -7.55 0.04
CA SER A 263 -25.83 -8.18 -0.99
C SER A 263 -25.27 -9.48 -1.56
N ILE A 264 -23.99 -9.78 -1.32
CA ILE A 264 -23.36 -11.02 -1.78
C ILE A 264 -23.77 -12.20 -0.90
N PRO A 265 -23.86 -13.45 -1.45
CA PRO A 265 -24.08 -14.65 -0.66
C PRO A 265 -22.98 -14.86 0.39
N GLU A 266 -23.33 -15.49 1.51
CA GLU A 266 -22.40 -15.76 2.63
C GLU A 266 -21.21 -16.65 2.22
N GLU A 267 -21.41 -17.49 1.18
CA GLU A 267 -20.39 -18.39 0.65
C GLU A 267 -19.35 -17.68 -0.25
N VAL A 268 -19.62 -16.44 -0.67
CA VAL A 268 -18.73 -15.64 -1.50
C VAL A 268 -17.72 -14.93 -0.63
N ASP A 269 -16.43 -15.11 -0.92
CA ASP A 269 -15.40 -14.35 -0.23
C ASP A 269 -15.54 -12.84 -0.49
N PRO A 270 -15.68 -11.99 0.55
CA PRO A 270 -15.87 -10.55 0.39
C PRO A 270 -14.74 -9.83 -0.35
N CYS A 271 -13.55 -10.42 -0.37
CA CYS A 271 -12.43 -9.93 -1.16
C CYS A 271 -12.34 -10.57 -2.56
N GLY A 272 -13.13 -11.62 -2.86
CA GLY A 272 -13.09 -12.33 -4.14
C GLY A 272 -11.81 -13.13 -4.34
N GLU A 273 -11.11 -13.54 -3.25
CA GLU A 273 -9.81 -14.17 -3.32
C GLU A 273 -9.86 -15.57 -3.97
N ASN A 274 -10.99 -16.28 -3.89
CA ASN A 274 -11.19 -17.56 -4.57
C ASN A 274 -11.58 -17.40 -6.05
N GLY A 275 -11.43 -16.22 -6.63
CA GLY A 275 -11.73 -15.93 -8.03
C GLY A 275 -13.22 -15.67 -8.31
N GLU A 276 -13.99 -15.26 -7.30
CA GLU A 276 -15.41 -14.93 -7.47
C GLU A 276 -15.60 -13.68 -8.32
N PHE A 277 -14.75 -12.67 -8.09
CA PHE A 277 -14.77 -11.43 -8.86
C PHE A 277 -13.44 -10.69 -8.82
N HIS A 278 -13.23 -9.81 -9.81
CA HIS A 278 -12.12 -8.88 -9.87
C HIS A 278 -12.63 -7.44 -10.06
N THR A 279 -11.82 -6.48 -9.61
CA THR A 279 -12.20 -5.08 -9.59
C THR A 279 -11.20 -4.21 -10.36
N PHE A 280 -11.65 -3.00 -10.73
CA PHE A 280 -10.80 -1.91 -11.21
C PHE A 280 -10.95 -0.72 -10.25
N VAL A 281 -9.84 -0.22 -9.74
CA VAL A 281 -9.80 0.96 -8.88
C VAL A 281 -9.74 2.22 -9.72
N HIS A 282 -10.74 3.09 -9.57
CA HIS A 282 -10.82 4.37 -10.28
C HIS A 282 -10.53 5.57 -9.41
N ASN A 283 -10.52 5.40 -8.08
CA ASN A 283 -10.12 6.41 -7.10
C ASN A 283 -9.48 5.77 -5.87
N ALA A 284 -8.49 6.46 -5.29
CA ALA A 284 -7.83 6.05 -4.04
C ALA A 284 -7.19 7.27 -3.36
N PRO A 285 -6.92 7.23 -2.03
CA PRO A 285 -6.31 8.35 -1.30
C PRO A 285 -4.92 8.78 -1.81
N PHE A 286 -4.24 7.90 -2.51
CA PHE A 286 -2.92 8.14 -3.11
C PHE A 286 -2.99 8.49 -4.61
N PHE A 287 -4.18 8.62 -5.19
CA PHE A 287 -4.37 9.14 -6.54
C PHE A 287 -4.36 10.67 -6.52
N THR A 288 -3.68 11.28 -7.47
CA THR A 288 -3.68 12.75 -7.64
C THR A 288 -4.99 13.26 -8.24
N LYS A 289 -5.74 12.39 -8.91
CA LYS A 289 -7.06 12.68 -9.52
C LYS A 289 -7.85 11.38 -9.68
N ASN A 290 -9.18 11.46 -9.62
CA ASN A 290 -10.06 10.36 -9.98
C ASN A 290 -9.93 10.04 -11.47
N ILE A 291 -10.07 8.77 -11.83
CA ILE A 291 -10.12 8.31 -13.21
C ILE A 291 -11.60 8.22 -13.59
N PRO A 292 -12.08 9.06 -14.50
CA PRO A 292 -13.46 8.94 -14.96
C PRO A 292 -13.60 7.66 -15.76
N VAL A 293 -14.55 6.81 -15.36
CA VAL A 293 -14.84 5.55 -16.06
C VAL A 293 -16.30 5.48 -16.47
N ALA A 294 -16.54 5.01 -17.66
CA ALA A 294 -17.88 4.66 -18.14
C ALA A 294 -17.98 3.14 -18.29
N ILE A 295 -19.15 2.60 -17.96
CA ILE A 295 -19.45 1.19 -18.07
C ILE A 295 -19.86 0.90 -19.52
N GLY A 296 -19.17 -0.04 -20.14
CA GLY A 296 -19.44 -0.52 -21.50
C GLY A 296 -20.23 -1.83 -21.51
N GLU A 297 -19.97 -2.63 -22.53
CA GLU A 297 -20.64 -3.91 -22.74
C GLU A 297 -20.25 -4.94 -21.68
N LYS A 298 -21.18 -5.86 -21.39
CA LYS A 298 -20.92 -7.06 -20.60
C LYS A 298 -20.80 -8.25 -21.53
N VAL A 299 -19.70 -8.97 -21.46
CA VAL A 299 -19.39 -10.11 -22.35
C VAL A 299 -19.00 -11.32 -21.52
N GLU A 300 -19.64 -12.47 -21.80
CA GLU A 300 -19.21 -13.74 -21.24
C GLU A 300 -18.14 -14.37 -22.12
N ARG A 301 -17.04 -14.79 -21.50
CA ARG A 301 -15.93 -15.51 -22.14
C ARG A 301 -15.28 -16.45 -21.14
N ASP A 302 -15.01 -17.67 -21.57
CA ASP A 302 -14.28 -18.69 -20.80
C ASP A 302 -14.88 -18.93 -19.40
N GLY A 303 -16.21 -18.81 -19.28
CA GLY A 303 -16.95 -19.01 -18.03
C GLY A 303 -17.02 -17.79 -17.12
N PHE A 304 -16.43 -16.67 -17.49
CA PHE A 304 -16.46 -15.41 -16.74
C PHE A 304 -17.28 -14.33 -17.44
N LEU A 305 -17.93 -13.48 -16.66
CA LEU A 305 -18.58 -12.26 -17.15
C LEU A 305 -17.62 -11.09 -16.99
N PHE A 306 -17.22 -10.49 -18.10
CA PHE A 306 -16.42 -9.27 -18.14
C PHE A 306 -17.31 -8.06 -18.36
N THR A 307 -17.12 -7.02 -17.57
CA THR A 307 -17.73 -5.71 -17.76
C THR A 307 -16.66 -4.76 -18.29
N ASP A 308 -16.82 -4.31 -19.52
CA ASP A 308 -15.87 -3.37 -20.10
C ASP A 308 -15.95 -2.00 -19.42
N LEU A 309 -14.81 -1.38 -19.22
CA LEU A 309 -14.70 0.00 -18.77
C LEU A 309 -13.90 0.80 -19.79
N TYR A 310 -14.30 2.06 -20.01
CA TYR A 310 -13.57 2.96 -20.90
C TYR A 310 -13.56 4.40 -20.35
N LEU A 311 -12.65 5.21 -20.86
CA LEU A 311 -12.60 6.65 -20.58
C LEU A 311 -13.72 7.34 -21.37
N PRO A 312 -14.62 8.12 -20.74
CA PRO A 312 -15.71 8.82 -21.42
C PRO A 312 -15.23 9.92 -22.36
#